data_0bdcaec6e8c2fa98b8732cb3dd92fbcd
#
_entry.id   0bdcaec6e8c2fa98b8732cb3dd92fbcd
#
_cell.length_a   1.000
_cell.length_b   1.000
_cell.length_c   1.000
_cell.angle_alpha   90.00
_cell.angle_beta   90.00
_cell.angle_gamma   90.00
#
_symmetry.space_group_name_H-M   'P 1'
#
loop_
_entity.id
_entity.type
_entity.pdbx_description
1 polymer ?
#
loop_
_entity_poly.entity_id
_entity_poly.type
_entity_poly.pdbx_seq_one_letter_code
_entity_poly.pdbx_strand_id
1 'polypeptide(L)'
;MTALYAVQVLADALHSELVQEEVLPALLTMASDPVPNIRFNVAKTLEKLAPRVGPEVVSAEIAPCLSHLVETDADRDVKYFARCALRTIAA
;
A
#
# COMPACT_ATOMS: atom_id res chain seq x y z
N MET A 1 4.30 8.01 -12.90
CA MET A 1 3.44 7.90 -11.72
C MET A 1 3.89 8.84 -10.63
N THR A 2 3.71 10.10 -10.96
CA THR A 2 4.26 11.17 -10.13
C THR A 2 3.62 11.24 -8.75
N ALA A 3 2.31 11.05 -8.67
CA ALA A 3 1.59 11.16 -7.40
C ALA A 3 2.02 10.08 -6.39
N LEU A 4 2.12 8.82 -6.82
CA LEU A 4 2.53 7.74 -5.92
C LEU A 4 3.99 7.88 -5.52
N TYR A 5 4.83 8.32 -6.44
CA TYR A 5 6.23 8.56 -6.11
C TYR A 5 6.37 9.65 -5.04
N ALA A 6 5.60 10.74 -5.19
CA ALA A 6 5.61 11.81 -4.20
C ALA A 6 5.17 11.32 -2.83
N VAL A 7 4.14 10.47 -2.77
CA VAL A 7 3.68 9.90 -1.50
C VAL A 7 4.78 9.06 -0.86
N GLN A 8 5.48 8.24 -1.65
CA GLN A 8 6.58 7.43 -1.13
C GLN A 8 7.70 8.28 -0.55
N VAL A 9 8.06 9.36 -1.23
CA VAL A 9 9.12 10.26 -0.78
C VAL A 9 8.72 11.01 0.49
N LEU A 10 7.48 11.46 0.56
CA LEU A 10 7.00 12.27 1.67
C LEU A 10 6.49 11.46 2.86
N ALA A 11 6.37 10.14 2.73
CA ALA A 11 5.81 9.29 3.79
C ALA A 11 6.50 9.52 5.14
N ASP A 12 7.81 9.72 5.13
CA ASP A 12 8.57 9.91 6.36
C ASP A 12 8.35 11.28 7.01
N ALA A 13 7.87 12.25 6.25
CA ALA A 13 7.65 13.60 6.73
C ALA A 13 6.21 13.85 7.16
N LEU A 14 5.27 12.94 6.85
CA LEU A 14 3.86 13.11 7.15
C LEU A 14 3.53 12.61 8.55
N HIS A 15 2.59 13.30 9.22
CA HIS A 15 2.05 12.81 10.48
C HIS A 15 1.17 11.59 10.26
N SER A 16 1.17 10.67 11.24
CA SER A 16 0.38 9.45 11.15
C SER A 16 -1.11 9.71 10.91
N GLU A 17 -1.66 10.71 11.57
CA GLU A 17 -3.07 11.05 11.42
C GLU A 17 -3.41 11.47 9.99
N LEU A 18 -2.56 12.30 9.39
CA LEU A 18 -2.76 12.75 8.02
C LEU A 18 -2.67 11.56 7.06
N VAL A 19 -1.71 10.67 7.29
CA VAL A 19 -1.57 9.47 6.45
C VAL A 19 -2.83 8.62 6.53
N GLN A 20 -3.35 8.38 7.73
CA GLN A 20 -4.55 7.57 7.91
C GLN A 20 -5.79 8.21 7.28
N GLU A 21 -5.97 9.50 7.46
CA GLU A 21 -7.20 10.19 7.06
C GLU A 21 -7.25 10.56 5.59
N GLU A 22 -6.11 10.91 5.01
CA GLU A 22 -6.07 11.47 3.64
C GLU A 22 -5.37 10.56 2.64
N VAL A 23 -4.20 10.05 2.99
CA VAL A 23 -3.36 9.31 2.04
C VAL A 23 -3.80 7.87 1.91
N LEU A 24 -4.04 7.19 3.02
CA LEU A 24 -4.36 5.76 3.01
C LEU A 24 -5.65 5.44 2.25
N PRO A 25 -6.77 6.14 2.48
CA PRO A 25 -7.99 5.85 1.73
C PRO A 25 -7.81 6.01 0.22
N ALA A 26 -7.04 7.01 -0.21
CA ALA A 26 -6.77 7.22 -1.63
C ALA A 26 -5.98 6.04 -2.21
N LEU A 27 -4.97 5.55 -1.48
CA LEU A 27 -4.18 4.41 -1.92
C LEU A 27 -5.01 3.13 -2.02
N LEU A 28 -5.87 2.90 -1.05
CA LEU A 28 -6.72 1.71 -1.04
C LEU A 28 -7.68 1.72 -2.24
N THR A 29 -8.17 2.90 -2.63
CA THR A 29 -8.98 3.04 -3.82
C THR A 29 -8.16 2.75 -5.09
N MET A 30 -6.92 3.23 -5.15
CA MET A 30 -6.04 3.01 -6.30
C MET A 30 -5.63 1.55 -6.45
N ALA A 31 -5.75 0.75 -5.41
CA ALA A 31 -5.45 -0.67 -5.49
C ALA A 31 -6.39 -1.43 -6.43
N SER A 32 -7.51 -0.82 -6.81
CA SER A 32 -8.46 -1.38 -7.77
C SER A 32 -8.30 -0.79 -9.18
N ASP A 33 -7.29 0.03 -9.41
CA ASP A 33 -7.06 0.64 -10.71
C ASP A 33 -6.79 -0.44 -11.78
N PRO A 34 -7.33 -0.29 -13.00
CA PRO A 34 -7.11 -1.28 -14.06
C PRO A 34 -5.67 -1.38 -14.54
N VAL A 35 -4.83 -0.38 -14.28
CA VAL A 35 -3.42 -0.40 -14.72
C VAL A 35 -2.56 -1.13 -13.70
N PRO A 36 -1.90 -2.26 -14.09
CA PRO A 36 -1.07 -3.02 -13.13
C PRO A 36 0.06 -2.20 -12.53
N ASN A 37 0.62 -1.29 -13.30
CA ASN A 37 1.70 -0.43 -12.82
C ASN A 37 1.27 0.43 -11.63
N ILE A 38 0.02 0.86 -11.61
CA ILE A 38 -0.53 1.60 -10.48
C ILE A 38 -0.71 0.66 -9.28
N ARG A 39 -1.25 -0.53 -9.51
CA ARG A 39 -1.50 -1.48 -8.42
C ARG A 39 -0.23 -1.92 -7.70
N PHE A 40 0.85 -2.23 -8.43
CA PHE A 40 2.06 -2.65 -7.74
C PHE A 40 2.75 -1.48 -7.02
N ASN A 41 2.62 -0.26 -7.53
CA ASN A 41 3.12 0.91 -6.82
C ASN A 41 2.33 1.17 -5.53
N VAL A 42 1.03 0.88 -5.53
CA VAL A 42 0.22 0.93 -4.31
C VAL A 42 0.78 -0.05 -3.28
N ALA A 43 1.08 -1.27 -3.68
CA ALA A 43 1.64 -2.27 -2.77
C ALA A 43 2.96 -1.80 -2.16
N LYS A 44 3.84 -1.24 -2.96
CA LYS A 44 5.13 -0.72 -2.48
C LYS A 44 4.93 0.46 -1.52
N THR A 45 3.98 1.33 -1.83
CA THR A 45 3.69 2.49 -0.99
C THR A 45 3.07 2.07 0.35
N LEU A 46 2.15 1.11 0.32
CA LEU A 46 1.56 0.60 1.56
C LEU A 46 2.61 -0.02 2.48
N GLU A 47 3.58 -0.71 1.92
CA GLU A 47 4.68 -1.26 2.70
C GLU A 47 5.43 -0.16 3.44
N LYS A 48 5.69 0.97 2.78
CA LYS A 48 6.39 2.10 3.38
C LYS A 48 5.55 2.82 4.43
N LEU A 49 4.24 2.88 4.22
CA LEU A 49 3.35 3.57 5.15
C LEU A 49 3.01 2.75 6.40
N ALA A 50 3.13 1.43 6.33
CA ALA A 50 2.73 0.55 7.42
C ALA A 50 3.31 0.98 8.77
N PRO A 51 4.61 1.27 8.91
CA PRO A 51 5.15 1.69 10.23
C PRO A 51 4.65 3.06 10.67
N ARG A 52 4.04 3.83 9.79
CA ARG A 52 3.53 5.16 10.12
C ARG A 52 2.12 5.15 10.67
N VAL A 53 1.33 4.12 10.31
CA VAL A 53 -0.08 4.08 10.70
C VAL A 53 -0.36 3.17 11.89
N GLY A 54 0.59 2.34 12.25
CA GLY A 54 0.48 1.47 13.41
C GLY A 54 -0.17 0.12 13.11
N PRO A 55 0.01 -0.85 14.02
CA PRO A 55 -0.39 -2.24 13.77
C PRO A 55 -1.90 -2.44 13.62
N GLU A 56 -2.72 -1.63 14.26
CA GLU A 56 -4.16 -1.77 14.15
C GLU A 56 -4.65 -1.46 12.74
N VAL A 57 -4.17 -0.36 12.16
CA VAL A 57 -4.54 0.03 10.80
C VAL A 57 -3.94 -0.95 9.79
N VAL A 58 -2.71 -1.38 10.02
CA VAL A 58 -2.08 -2.38 9.17
C VAL A 58 -2.94 -3.64 9.11
N SER A 59 -3.35 -4.14 10.26
CA SER A 59 -4.16 -5.36 10.34
C SER A 59 -5.56 -5.19 9.74
N ALA A 60 -6.18 -4.03 9.96
CA ALA A 60 -7.56 -3.80 9.54
C ALA A 60 -7.70 -3.39 8.08
N GLU A 61 -6.72 -2.71 7.51
CA GLU A 61 -6.85 -2.12 6.18
C GLU A 61 -5.74 -2.47 5.21
N ILE A 62 -4.48 -2.42 5.62
CA ILE A 62 -3.35 -2.65 4.72
C ILE A 62 -3.18 -4.13 4.39
N ALA A 63 -3.13 -4.99 5.40
CA ALA A 63 -2.92 -6.41 5.18
C ALA A 63 -4.05 -7.05 4.35
N PRO A 64 -5.34 -6.74 4.61
CA PRO A 64 -6.40 -7.28 3.76
C PRO A 64 -6.29 -6.82 2.30
N CYS A 65 -5.90 -5.57 2.08
CA CYS A 65 -5.72 -5.05 0.71
C CYS A 65 -4.61 -5.80 -0.01
N LEU A 66 -3.48 -5.98 0.64
CA LEU A 66 -2.35 -6.70 0.06
C LEU A 66 -2.66 -8.17 -0.17
N SER A 67 -3.36 -8.81 0.77
CA SER A 67 -3.79 -10.21 0.60
C SER A 67 -4.71 -10.36 -0.60
N HIS A 68 -5.63 -9.42 -0.78
CA HIS A 68 -6.53 -9.43 -1.92
C HIS A 68 -5.74 -9.35 -3.23
N LEU A 69 -4.73 -8.48 -3.31
CA LEU A 69 -3.89 -8.38 -4.50
C LEU A 69 -3.12 -9.68 -4.75
N VAL A 70 -2.58 -10.31 -3.71
CA VAL A 70 -1.87 -11.58 -3.87
C VAL A 70 -2.79 -12.67 -4.41
N GLU A 71 -4.03 -12.72 -3.95
CA GLU A 71 -4.94 -13.80 -4.30
C GLU A 71 -5.64 -13.61 -5.63
N THR A 72 -5.99 -12.37 -5.98
CA THR A 72 -6.89 -12.11 -7.09
C THR A 72 -6.27 -11.39 -8.28
N ASP A 73 -5.12 -10.73 -8.12
CA ASP A 73 -4.54 -9.97 -9.22
C ASP A 73 -3.96 -10.92 -10.28
N ALA A 74 -4.21 -10.59 -11.54
CA ALA A 74 -3.70 -11.39 -12.66
C ALA A 74 -2.25 -11.07 -12.99
N ASP A 75 -1.76 -9.91 -12.58
CA ASP A 75 -0.40 -9.47 -12.89
C ASP A 75 0.59 -10.04 -11.88
N ARG A 76 1.62 -10.71 -12.39
CA ARG A 76 2.62 -11.37 -11.54
C ARG A 76 3.45 -10.39 -10.72
N ASP A 77 3.71 -9.19 -11.27
CA ASP A 77 4.49 -8.19 -10.55
C ASP A 77 3.69 -7.61 -9.39
N VAL A 78 2.40 -7.37 -9.60
CA VAL A 78 1.52 -6.91 -8.53
C VAL A 78 1.49 -7.95 -7.40
N LYS A 79 1.32 -9.22 -7.75
CA LYS A 79 1.33 -10.30 -6.75
C LYS A 79 2.65 -10.37 -6.01
N TYR A 80 3.75 -10.24 -6.72
CA TYR A 80 5.08 -10.33 -6.14
C TYR A 80 5.30 -9.20 -5.11
N PHE A 81 5.03 -7.95 -5.51
CA PHE A 81 5.26 -6.82 -4.60
C PHE A 81 4.29 -6.82 -3.43
N ALA A 82 3.04 -7.25 -3.64
CA ALA A 82 2.08 -7.38 -2.55
C ALA A 82 2.53 -8.44 -1.55
N ARG A 83 3.06 -9.57 -2.03
CA ARG A 83 3.57 -10.62 -1.17
C ARG A 83 4.78 -10.14 -0.37
N CYS A 84 5.69 -9.41 -1.01
CA CYS A 84 6.85 -8.84 -0.32
C CYS A 84 6.43 -7.86 0.76
N ALA A 85 5.43 -7.02 0.46
CA ALA A 85 4.92 -6.07 1.42
C ALA A 85 4.30 -6.78 2.64
N LEU A 86 3.54 -7.85 2.41
CA LEU A 86 2.97 -8.64 3.50
C LEU A 86 4.04 -9.24 4.40
N ARG A 87 5.11 -9.74 3.81
CA ARG A 87 6.23 -10.28 4.60
C ARG A 87 6.86 -9.22 5.48
N THR A 88 7.06 -8.03 4.92
CA THR A 88 7.68 -6.93 5.64
C THR A 88 6.83 -6.49 6.83
N ILE A 89 5.53 -6.34 6.64
CA ILE A 89 4.65 -5.89 7.71
C ILE A 89 4.35 -6.97 8.74
N ALA A 90 4.54 -8.24 8.39
CA ALA A 90 4.34 -9.36 9.31
C ALA A 90 5.58 -9.64 10.17
N ALA A 91 6.72 -9.12 9.78
CA ALA A 91 7.99 -9.38 10.45
C ALA A 91 8.14 -8.66 11.81
#